data_d309ba12ede8c110400bcace3ee3ff14
#
_entry.id   d309ba12ede8c110400bcace3ee3ff14
#
_cell.length_a   1.000
_cell.length_b   1.000
_cell.length_c   1.000
_cell.angle_alpha   90.00
_cell.angle_beta   90.00
_cell.angle_gamma   90.00
#
_symmetry.space_group_name_H-M   'P 1'
#
loop_
_entity.id
_entity.type
_entity.pdbx_description
1 polymer ?
#
loop_
_entity_poly.entity_id
_entity_poly.type
_entity_poly.pdbx_seq_one_letter_code
_entity_poly.pdbx_strand_id
1 'polypeptide(L)' 'MIDAAGYARSETYRKQFPFVTEDRPLIVQLGGSNPADLAAAAALAAPFCDGVELNIGCPQRCARKAGALPL' A
#
# COMPACT_ATOMS: atom_id res chain seq x y z
N MET A 1 2.27 8.53 -0.80
CA MET A 1 1.79 7.36 -0.05
C MET A 1 0.32 7.14 -0.31
N ILE A 2 -0.04 5.90 -0.57
CA ILE A 2 -1.43 5.55 -0.86
C ILE A 2 -2.14 5.22 0.44
N ASP A 3 -3.34 5.77 0.64
CA ASP A 3 -4.13 5.47 1.81
C ASP A 3 -4.69 4.04 1.70
N ALA A 4 -4.28 3.17 2.63
CA ALA A 4 -4.65 1.75 2.57
C ALA A 4 -6.15 1.53 2.69
N ALA A 5 -6.82 2.27 3.58
CA ALA A 5 -8.27 2.11 3.74
C ALA A 5 -9.00 2.47 2.45
N GLY A 6 -8.61 3.59 1.82
CA GLY A 6 -9.21 3.99 0.56
C GLY A 6 -8.94 2.96 -0.53
N TYR A 7 -7.72 2.51 -0.64
CA TYR A 7 -7.35 1.55 -1.68
C TYR A 7 -8.06 0.21 -1.49
N ALA A 8 -8.22 -0.22 -0.25
CA ALA A 8 -8.88 -1.49 0.06
C ALA A 8 -10.38 -1.45 -0.15
N ARG A 9 -11.01 -0.30 0.09
CA ARG A 9 -12.47 -0.21 0.17
C ARG A 9 -13.15 0.48 -0.99
N SER A 10 -12.41 1.26 -1.78
CA SER A 10 -13.02 2.07 -2.83
C SER A 10 -12.39 1.79 -4.19
N GLU A 11 -13.19 1.24 -5.09
CA GLU A 11 -12.74 1.04 -6.47
C GLU A 11 -12.44 2.37 -7.16
N THR A 12 -13.22 3.39 -6.86
CA THR A 12 -12.99 4.71 -7.41
C THR A 12 -11.63 5.26 -6.99
N TYR A 13 -11.28 5.07 -5.72
CA TYR A 13 -9.98 5.51 -5.23
C TYR A 13 -8.85 4.74 -5.92
N ARG A 14 -9.01 3.41 -6.08
CA ARG A 14 -7.98 2.60 -6.73
C ARG A 14 -7.72 3.03 -8.17
N LYS A 15 -8.74 3.49 -8.87
CA LYS A 15 -8.60 3.90 -10.27
C LYS A 15 -7.72 5.13 -10.44
N GLN A 16 -7.44 5.85 -9.36
CA GLN A 16 -6.55 7.00 -9.41
C GLN A 16 -5.07 6.60 -9.48
N PHE A 17 -4.78 5.31 -9.31
CA PHE A 17 -3.40 4.80 -9.28
C PHE A 17 -3.21 3.69 -10.30
N PRO A 18 -3.19 4.02 -11.61
CA PRO A 18 -3.04 3.02 -12.66
C PRO A 18 -1.57 2.62 -12.79
N PHE A 19 -1.22 1.50 -12.17
CA PHE A 19 0.14 0.99 -12.27
C PHE A 19 0.33 0.33 -13.64
N VAL A 20 1.44 0.65 -14.29
CA VAL A 20 1.74 0.09 -15.60
C VAL A 20 3.06 -0.68 -15.57
N THR A 21 3.19 -1.62 -16.50
CA THR A 21 4.36 -2.50 -16.55
C THR A 21 5.68 -1.74 -16.70
N GLU A 22 5.66 -0.64 -17.40
CA GLU A 22 6.85 0.17 -17.64
C GLU A 22 7.40 0.80 -16.37
N ASP A 23 6.60 0.87 -15.32
CA ASP A 23 7.05 1.44 -14.05
C ASP A 23 7.87 0.47 -13.21
N ARG A 24 8.01 -0.75 -13.65
CA ARG A 24 8.72 -1.76 -12.87
C ARG A 24 10.23 -1.62 -13.03
N PRO A 25 11.00 -1.93 -11.99
CA PRO A 25 10.56 -2.39 -10.67
C PRO A 25 9.86 -1.28 -9.89
N LEU A 26 8.76 -1.63 -9.23
CA LEU A 26 7.91 -0.67 -8.54
C LEU A 26 7.66 -1.10 -7.10
N ILE A 27 7.88 -0.18 -6.18
CA ILE A 27 7.54 -0.37 -4.77
C ILE A 27 6.37 0.56 -4.45
N VAL A 28 5.29 -0.03 -3.98
CA VAL A 28 4.09 0.73 -3.61
C VAL A 28 4.11 0.98 -2.11
N GLN A 29 3.96 2.24 -1.72
CA GLN A 29 3.91 2.60 -0.31
C GLN A 29 2.47 2.79 0.13
N LEU A 30 2.04 2.00 1.10
CA LEU A 30 0.70 2.07 1.67
C LEU A 30 0.77 2.61 3.07
N GLY A 31 -0.16 3.48 3.41
CA GLY A 31 -0.23 4.05 4.75
C GLY A 31 -1.58 3.83 5.38
N GLY A 32 -1.58 3.59 6.68
CA GLY A 32 -2.81 3.41 7.43
C GLY A 32 -2.54 2.90 8.82
N SER A 33 -3.60 2.76 9.61
CA SER A 33 -3.48 2.27 10.98
C SER A 33 -4.24 0.96 11.21
N ASN A 34 -5.05 0.53 10.25
CA ASN A 34 -5.84 -0.67 10.38
C ASN A 34 -5.13 -1.83 9.67
N PRO A 35 -4.68 -2.87 10.40
CA PRO A 35 -3.95 -3.97 9.77
C PRO A 35 -4.73 -4.70 8.69
N ALA A 36 -6.05 -4.82 8.86
CA ALA A 36 -6.88 -5.49 7.86
C ALA A 36 -6.90 -4.70 6.55
N ASP A 37 -6.99 -3.37 6.64
CA ASP A 37 -6.95 -2.52 5.46
C ASP A 37 -5.58 -2.58 4.78
N LEU A 38 -4.51 -2.58 5.55
CA LEU A 38 -3.16 -2.68 5.01
C LEU A 38 -2.97 -4.00 4.27
N ALA A 39 -3.43 -5.10 4.86
CA ALA A 39 -3.32 -6.41 4.23
C ALA A 39 -4.15 -6.48 2.95
N ALA A 40 -5.38 -5.97 2.99
CA ALA A 40 -6.25 -6.00 1.82
C ALA A 40 -5.70 -5.14 0.69
N ALA A 41 -5.21 -3.95 1.01
CA ALA A 41 -4.62 -3.06 0.01
C ALA A 41 -3.36 -3.68 -0.59
N ALA A 42 -2.53 -4.32 0.22
CA ALA A 42 -1.33 -4.98 -0.28
C ALA A 42 -1.69 -6.10 -1.25
N ALA A 43 -2.70 -6.90 -0.92
CA ALA A 43 -3.15 -7.97 -1.80
C ALA A 43 -3.65 -7.44 -3.13
N LEU A 44 -4.37 -6.32 -3.11
CA LEU A 44 -4.88 -5.71 -4.33
C LEU A 44 -3.77 -5.11 -5.20
N ALA A 45 -2.72 -4.58 -4.58
CA ALA A 45 -1.62 -3.98 -5.31
C ALA A 45 -0.60 -5.01 -5.80
N ALA A 46 -0.56 -6.19 -5.18
CA ALA A 46 0.47 -7.19 -5.44
C ALA A 46 0.69 -7.53 -6.92
N PRO A 47 -0.36 -7.72 -7.74
CA PRO A 47 -0.15 -8.08 -9.14
C PRO A 47 0.56 -7.00 -9.96
N PHE A 48 0.60 -5.77 -9.47
CA PHE A 48 1.06 -4.62 -10.24
C PHE A 48 2.40 -4.06 -9.79
N CYS A 49 3.00 -4.64 -8.74
CA CYS A 49 4.24 -4.07 -8.20
C CYS A 49 5.18 -5.18 -7.77
N ASP A 50 6.38 -4.79 -7.38
CA ASP A 50 7.44 -5.73 -7.00
C ASP A 50 7.63 -5.81 -5.49
N GLY A 51 7.04 -4.90 -4.76
CA GLY A 51 7.06 -4.92 -3.31
C GLY A 51 6.13 -3.88 -2.74
N VAL A 52 5.79 -4.02 -1.47
CA VAL A 52 4.93 -3.08 -0.77
C VAL A 52 5.63 -2.62 0.49
N GLU A 53 5.67 -1.30 0.68
CA GLU A 53 6.20 -0.69 1.88
C GLU A 53 5.03 -0.23 2.73
N LEU A 54 4.99 -0.63 3.99
CA LEU A 54 3.91 -0.27 4.88
C LEU A 54 4.35 0.83 5.83
N ASN A 55 3.57 1.90 5.89
CA ASN A 55 3.76 2.98 6.83
C ASN A 55 2.59 2.95 7.79
N ILE A 56 2.83 2.40 8.98
CA ILE A 56 1.77 2.20 9.95
C ILE A 56 1.56 3.50 10.72
N GLY A 57 0.37 4.09 10.56
CA GLY A 57 0.03 5.33 11.22
C GLY A 57 -0.33 5.08 12.65
N CYS A 58 0.62 5.30 13.55
CA CYS A 58 0.32 5.32 14.95
C CYS A 58 1.09 6.47 15.56
N PRO A 59 0.62 6.96 16.72
CA PRO A 59 1.23 8.14 17.31
C PRO A 59 2.65 7.87 17.77
N GLN A 60 3.46 8.85 17.54
CA GLN A 60 4.80 8.91 18.09
C GLN A 60 5.66 7.73 17.66
N ARG A 61 6.26 7.07 18.63
CA ARG A 61 7.28 6.08 18.35
C ARG A 61 6.77 4.82 17.68
N CYS A 62 5.48 4.67 17.59
CA CYS A 62 4.93 3.56 16.84
C CYS A 62 4.86 3.86 15.34
N ALA A 63 4.94 5.12 14.98
CA ALA A 63 4.83 5.54 13.60
C ALA A 63 6.16 5.33 12.89
N ARG A 64 6.39 4.16 12.40
CA ARG A 64 7.61 3.83 11.69
C ARG A 64 7.28 2.88 10.55
N LYS A 65 8.18 2.82 9.60
CA LYS A 65 8.03 1.92 8.49
C LYS A 65 8.17 0.48 8.92
N ALA A 66 7.30 -0.35 8.39
CA ALA A 66 7.43 -1.78 8.57
C ALA A 66 8.46 -2.38 7.63
N GLY A 67 8.87 -1.65 6.62
CA GLY A 67 9.80 -2.12 5.64
C GLY A 67 9.12 -2.55 4.36
N ALA A 68 9.89 -2.85 3.34
CA ALA A 68 9.36 -3.31 2.07
C ALA A 68 9.14 -4.80 2.12
N LEU A 69 7.96 -5.23 1.68
CA LEU A 69 7.60 -6.64 1.64
C LEU A 69 7.67 -7.13 0.20
N PRO A 70 8.45 -8.17 -0.09
CA PRO A 70 8.46 -8.77 -1.43
C PRO A 70 7.13 -9.47 -1.67
N LEU A 71 6.63 -9.37 -2.88
CA LEU A 71 5.36 -9.95 -3.25
C LEU A 71 5.49 -11.19 -4.12
#